data_84f7e2e69bb060eeee274f94cecde6a8
#
_entry.id   84f7e2e69bb060eeee274f94cecde6a8
#
_cell.length_a   1.000
_cell.length_b   1.000
_cell.length_c   1.000
_cell.angle_alpha   90.00
_cell.angle_beta   90.00
_cell.angle_gamma   90.00
#
_symmetry.space_group_name_H-M   'P 1'
#
loop_
_entity.id
_entity.type
_entity.pdbx_description
1 polymer ?
#
loop_
_entity_poly.entity_id
_entity_poly.type
_entity_poly.pdbx_seq_one_letter_code
_entity_poly.pdbx_strand_id
1 'polypeptide(L)'
;MPFLAGQYAELNVPGTDVWRQYSMANAPSETRRLEFHIKRTPGGLATDGWLFKSASVGDQVDMKGPLGNFGLFEAQDDPAILIAGGTGLAPMKSIVLHALAHDLIPEIFLYHGGRAQADLYDVDCFRALDAEHPRFHYRPCLSEEAWQERSGMVTDCVLEDFSSCKGMSAYLCGPPAMVEAAGKALKRRRLPPRRTFKEEFTEAAKIAAE
;
A
#
# COMPACT_ATOMS: atom_id res chain seq x y z
N MET A 1 18.48 5.64 -5.95
CA MET A 1 18.17 6.42 -4.73
C MET A 1 17.92 5.43 -3.60
N PRO A 2 18.68 5.43 -2.51
CA PRO A 2 18.36 4.63 -1.33
C PRO A 2 17.07 5.17 -0.66
N PHE A 3 16.23 4.27 -0.16
CA PHE A 3 15.00 4.60 0.55
C PHE A 3 14.67 3.53 1.60
N LEU A 4 13.71 3.80 2.49
CA LEU A 4 13.20 2.85 3.47
C LEU A 4 11.83 2.31 3.02
N ALA A 5 11.55 1.05 3.33
CA ALA A 5 10.30 0.40 2.92
C ALA A 5 9.07 1.14 3.45
N GLY A 6 8.19 1.57 2.56
CA GLY A 6 7.02 2.38 2.86
C GLY A 6 7.12 3.85 2.46
N GLN A 7 8.31 4.37 2.19
CA GLN A 7 8.49 5.75 1.75
C GLN A 7 7.98 6.01 0.33
N TYR A 8 7.76 7.28 0.00
CA TYR A 8 7.32 7.76 -1.32
C TYR A 8 8.33 8.71 -1.97
N ALA A 9 8.13 8.97 -3.23
CA ALA A 9 8.79 10.02 -3.99
C ALA A 9 7.74 10.92 -4.65
N GLU A 10 8.14 12.16 -4.97
CA GLU A 10 7.37 13.07 -5.80
C GLU A 10 7.91 13.04 -7.23
N LEU A 11 7.03 12.84 -8.20
CA LEU A 11 7.33 12.92 -9.62
C LEU A 11 6.79 14.23 -10.17
N ASN A 12 7.60 14.96 -10.95
CA ASN A 12 7.16 16.15 -11.66
C ASN A 12 6.35 15.77 -12.89
N VAL A 13 5.22 16.44 -13.09
CA VAL A 13 4.47 16.32 -14.34
C VAL A 13 5.18 17.16 -15.39
N PRO A 14 5.73 16.57 -16.47
CA PRO A 14 6.56 17.27 -17.44
C PRO A 14 5.93 18.53 -18.00
N GLY A 15 6.72 19.62 -18.08
CA GLY A 15 6.26 20.91 -18.60
C GLY A 15 5.38 21.70 -17.62
N THR A 16 5.30 21.30 -16.35
CA THR A 16 4.53 21.99 -15.31
C THR A 16 5.31 22.10 -14.01
N ASP A 17 4.82 22.92 -13.07
CA ASP A 17 5.34 22.98 -11.68
C ASP A 17 4.63 22.01 -10.73
N VAL A 18 3.86 21.06 -11.29
CA VAL A 18 3.03 20.13 -10.51
C VAL A 18 3.82 18.87 -10.16
N TRP A 19 3.84 18.53 -8.90
CA TRP A 19 4.43 17.32 -8.35
C TRP A 19 3.34 16.39 -7.81
N ARG A 20 3.53 15.08 -7.96
CA ARG A 20 2.61 14.05 -7.41
C ARG A 20 3.38 13.00 -6.64
N GLN A 21 2.80 12.61 -5.52
CA GLN A 21 3.37 11.66 -4.58
C GLN A 21 3.00 10.23 -4.98
N TYR A 22 4.02 9.36 -5.02
CA TYR A 22 3.85 7.94 -5.30
C TYR A 22 4.76 7.13 -4.39
N SER A 23 4.18 6.17 -3.65
CA SER A 23 4.95 5.29 -2.78
C SER A 23 5.74 4.27 -3.60
N MET A 24 7.00 4.02 -3.20
CA MET A 24 7.80 2.98 -3.81
C MET A 24 7.25 1.61 -3.45
N ALA A 25 7.09 0.74 -4.44
CA ALA A 25 6.51 -0.59 -4.30
C ALA A 25 7.56 -1.71 -4.26
N ASN A 26 8.75 -1.49 -4.82
CA ASN A 26 9.85 -2.46 -4.75
C ASN A 26 10.53 -2.47 -3.38
N ALA A 27 11.29 -3.53 -3.10
CA ALA A 27 12.13 -3.58 -1.90
C ALA A 27 13.26 -2.55 -1.97
N PRO A 28 13.67 -1.93 -0.84
CA PRO A 28 14.81 -1.01 -0.80
C PRO A 28 16.14 -1.61 -1.28
N SER A 29 16.31 -2.93 -1.23
CA SER A 29 17.47 -3.66 -1.74
C SER A 29 17.59 -3.64 -3.27
N GLU A 30 16.46 -3.42 -3.99
CA GLU A 30 16.48 -3.21 -5.45
C GLU A 30 16.88 -1.77 -5.76
N THR A 31 18.16 -1.54 -6.01
CA THR A 31 18.72 -0.19 -6.18
C THR A 31 18.74 0.31 -7.62
N ARG A 32 18.45 -0.57 -8.61
CA ARG A 32 18.56 -0.26 -10.04
C ARG A 32 17.29 0.35 -10.63
N ARG A 33 16.14 0.13 -9.98
CA ARG A 33 14.83 0.62 -10.41
C ARG A 33 14.00 1.07 -9.23
N LEU A 34 13.03 1.92 -9.49
CA LEU A 34 11.93 2.22 -8.59
C LEU A 34 10.63 1.76 -9.26
N GLU A 35 9.77 1.14 -8.48
CA GLU A 35 8.45 0.69 -8.91
C GLU A 35 7.38 1.53 -8.20
N PHE A 36 6.38 1.97 -8.98
CA PHE A 36 5.26 2.75 -8.47
C PHE A 36 3.94 2.14 -8.95
N HIS A 37 2.95 2.06 -8.08
CA HIS A 37 1.60 1.65 -8.45
C HIS A 37 0.75 2.89 -8.64
N ILE A 38 0.26 3.12 -9.85
CA ILE A 38 -0.45 4.34 -10.21
C ILE A 38 -1.82 3.99 -10.77
N LYS A 39 -2.87 4.45 -10.07
CA LYS A 39 -4.24 4.33 -10.54
C LYS A 39 -4.57 5.48 -11.49
N ARG A 40 -5.16 5.15 -12.65
CA ARG A 40 -5.67 6.15 -13.57
C ARG A 40 -6.84 6.89 -12.93
N THR A 41 -6.71 8.22 -12.84
CA THR A 41 -7.78 9.12 -12.40
C THR A 41 -8.28 9.89 -13.62
N PRO A 42 -9.54 9.73 -14.05
CA PRO A 42 -10.10 10.44 -15.18
C PRO A 42 -9.99 11.95 -15.02
N GLY A 43 -9.41 12.62 -16.00
CA GLY A 43 -9.12 14.06 -15.97
C GLY A 43 -7.98 14.47 -15.05
N GLY A 44 -7.23 13.52 -14.51
CA GLY A 44 -6.05 13.78 -13.68
C GLY A 44 -4.87 14.25 -14.52
N LEU A 45 -4.24 15.37 -14.14
CA LEU A 45 -3.11 15.95 -14.90
C LEU A 45 -1.95 14.96 -15.02
N ALA A 46 -1.56 14.29 -13.95
CA ALA A 46 -0.45 13.33 -13.97
C ALA A 46 -0.83 12.02 -14.64
N THR A 47 -2.06 11.55 -14.49
CA THR A 47 -2.49 10.26 -15.05
C THR A 47 -2.98 10.41 -16.48
N ASP A 48 -4.14 11.02 -16.73
CA ASP A 48 -4.71 11.20 -18.07
C ASP A 48 -3.95 12.20 -18.91
N GLY A 49 -3.34 13.22 -18.30
CA GLY A 49 -2.57 14.23 -19.01
C GLY A 49 -1.18 13.75 -19.42
N TRP A 50 -0.59 12.81 -18.69
CA TRP A 50 0.80 12.40 -18.92
C TRP A 50 0.97 10.87 -18.89
N LEU A 51 0.99 10.22 -17.72
CA LEU A 51 1.44 8.83 -17.55
C LEU A 51 0.71 7.81 -18.43
N PHE A 52 -0.61 7.95 -18.60
CA PHE A 52 -1.42 7.04 -19.42
C PHE A 52 -1.72 7.58 -20.82
N LYS A 53 -1.14 8.72 -21.21
CA LYS A 53 -1.38 9.35 -22.53
C LYS A 53 -0.11 9.48 -23.37
N SER A 54 0.94 10.06 -22.79
CA SER A 54 2.11 10.49 -23.56
C SER A 54 3.43 9.95 -23.01
N ALA A 55 3.48 9.41 -21.79
CA ALA A 55 4.70 8.85 -21.25
C ALA A 55 5.14 7.59 -22.01
N SER A 56 6.42 7.50 -22.30
CA SER A 56 7.03 6.43 -23.08
C SER A 56 8.30 5.92 -22.41
N VAL A 57 8.65 4.67 -22.69
CA VAL A 57 9.91 4.10 -22.21
C VAL A 57 11.08 4.91 -22.76
N GLY A 58 11.97 5.34 -21.87
CA GLY A 58 13.11 6.21 -22.21
C GLY A 58 12.90 7.69 -21.85
N ASP A 59 11.69 8.08 -21.47
CA ASP A 59 11.45 9.45 -21.00
C ASP A 59 12.19 9.72 -19.69
N GLN A 60 12.65 10.94 -19.51
CA GLN A 60 13.25 11.40 -18.26
C GLN A 60 12.19 12.04 -17.38
N VAL A 61 12.24 11.74 -16.08
CA VAL A 61 11.32 12.25 -15.08
C VAL A 61 12.10 12.87 -13.93
N ASP A 62 11.78 14.11 -13.61
CA ASP A 62 12.32 14.73 -12.39
C ASP A 62 11.64 14.16 -11.16
N MET A 63 12.45 13.81 -10.17
CA MET A 63 11.99 13.14 -8.95
C MET A 63 12.62 13.78 -7.71
N LYS A 64 11.82 13.90 -6.64
CA LYS A 64 12.25 14.30 -5.30
C LYS A 64 11.96 13.17 -4.32
N GLY A 65 12.93 12.87 -3.46
CA GLY A 65 12.75 11.84 -2.46
C GLY A 65 14.08 11.26 -1.94
N PRO A 66 14.04 10.25 -1.08
CA PRO A 66 12.82 9.66 -0.51
C PRO A 66 12.14 10.61 0.51
N LEU A 67 10.84 10.47 0.66
CA LEU A 67 10.00 11.28 1.54
C LEU A 67 9.08 10.37 2.36
N GLY A 68 8.50 10.92 3.44
CA GLY A 68 7.52 10.21 4.27
C GLY A 68 8.08 9.57 5.53
N ASN A 69 7.18 9.46 6.52
CA ASN A 69 7.47 8.86 7.83
C ASN A 69 6.63 7.59 8.06
N PHE A 70 5.99 7.08 7.01
CA PHE A 70 5.27 5.81 7.03
C PHE A 70 6.19 4.72 6.50
N GLY A 71 6.31 3.61 7.24
CA GLY A 71 7.09 2.47 6.78
C GLY A 71 7.66 1.60 7.89
N LEU A 72 8.43 0.61 7.48
CA LEU A 72 9.19 -0.29 8.35
C LEU A 72 10.63 0.24 8.45
N PHE A 73 10.94 0.89 9.57
CA PHE A 73 12.25 1.53 9.79
C PHE A 73 13.19 0.69 10.66
N GLU A 74 12.64 -0.22 11.45
CA GLU A 74 13.37 -1.10 12.36
C GLU A 74 12.71 -2.48 12.41
N ALA A 75 13.47 -3.50 12.80
CA ALA A 75 12.93 -4.82 13.09
C ALA A 75 11.91 -4.76 14.22
N GLN A 76 10.91 -5.64 14.16
CA GLN A 76 9.84 -5.74 15.16
C GLN A 76 9.81 -7.14 15.77
N ASP A 77 9.55 -7.20 17.07
CA ASP A 77 9.35 -8.47 17.78
C ASP A 77 7.88 -8.94 17.73
N ASP A 78 6.98 -8.08 17.26
CA ASP A 78 5.54 -8.36 17.21
C ASP A 78 5.07 -8.69 15.79
N PRO A 79 4.06 -9.57 15.63
CA PRO A 79 3.37 -9.76 14.36
C PRO A 79 2.74 -8.48 13.84
N ALA A 80 2.62 -8.36 12.52
CA ALA A 80 2.06 -7.17 11.87
C ALA A 80 0.82 -7.48 11.01
N ILE A 81 -0.19 -6.63 11.13
CA ILE A 81 -1.36 -6.58 10.26
C ILE A 81 -1.18 -5.42 9.28
N LEU A 82 -1.10 -5.73 7.99
CA LEU A 82 -1.04 -4.75 6.91
C LEU A 82 -2.40 -4.69 6.22
N ILE A 83 -2.99 -3.50 6.10
CA ILE A 83 -4.28 -3.30 5.43
C ILE A 83 -4.08 -2.32 4.29
N ALA A 84 -4.29 -2.79 3.08
CA ALA A 84 -4.13 -2.03 1.84
C ALA A 84 -5.43 -1.90 1.07
N GLY A 85 -5.69 -0.71 0.52
CA GLY A 85 -6.76 -0.47 -0.43
C GLY A 85 -6.27 0.33 -1.65
N GLY A 86 -6.64 -0.11 -2.86
CA GLY A 86 -6.19 0.52 -4.09
C GLY A 86 -4.66 0.58 -4.18
N THR A 87 -4.11 1.74 -4.54
CA THR A 87 -2.65 1.92 -4.63
C THR A 87 -1.93 2.01 -3.29
N GLY A 88 -2.66 2.00 -2.17
CA GLY A 88 -2.06 1.78 -0.84
C GLY A 88 -1.37 0.42 -0.70
N LEU A 89 -1.54 -0.48 -1.67
CA LEU A 89 -0.76 -1.71 -1.76
C LEU A 89 0.73 -1.45 -2.05
N ALA A 90 1.09 -0.35 -2.71
CA ALA A 90 2.48 -0.06 -3.09
C ALA A 90 3.45 -0.04 -1.88
N PRO A 91 3.24 0.80 -0.85
CA PRO A 91 4.11 0.78 0.32
C PRO A 91 4.03 -0.53 1.10
N MET A 92 2.88 -1.22 1.10
CA MET A 92 2.76 -2.53 1.74
C MET A 92 3.60 -3.59 1.05
N LYS A 93 3.63 -3.60 -0.29
CA LYS A 93 4.51 -4.48 -1.07
C LYS A 93 5.97 -4.28 -0.70
N SER A 94 6.41 -3.03 -0.66
CA SER A 94 7.78 -2.68 -0.24
C SER A 94 8.10 -3.20 1.16
N ILE A 95 7.19 -3.00 2.13
CA ILE A 95 7.35 -3.47 3.51
C ILE A 95 7.42 -5.00 3.57
N VAL A 96 6.51 -5.71 2.90
CA VAL A 96 6.46 -7.18 2.87
C VAL A 96 7.75 -7.74 2.28
N LEU A 97 8.16 -7.27 1.10
CA LEU A 97 9.38 -7.75 0.44
C LEU A 97 10.62 -7.52 1.28
N HIS A 98 10.72 -6.33 1.90
CA HIS A 98 11.85 -6.00 2.77
C HIS A 98 11.85 -6.83 4.05
N ALA A 99 10.70 -6.97 4.71
CA ALA A 99 10.58 -7.70 5.95
C ALA A 99 10.86 -9.20 5.78
N LEU A 100 10.40 -9.81 4.69
CA LEU A 100 10.65 -11.23 4.39
C LEU A 100 12.12 -11.48 4.07
N ALA A 101 12.75 -10.60 3.28
CA ALA A 101 14.15 -10.76 2.88
C ALA A 101 15.15 -10.63 4.05
N HIS A 102 14.77 -9.93 5.12
CA HIS A 102 15.67 -9.61 6.24
C HIS A 102 15.15 -10.09 7.61
N ASP A 103 14.10 -10.90 7.64
CA ASP A 103 13.51 -11.43 8.88
C ASP A 103 13.12 -10.35 9.91
N LEU A 104 12.55 -9.23 9.44
CA LEU A 104 12.29 -8.04 10.26
C LEU A 104 10.97 -8.09 11.05
N ILE A 105 10.03 -8.95 10.67
CA ILE A 105 8.72 -9.12 11.32
C ILE A 105 8.47 -10.62 11.48
N PRO A 106 8.10 -11.11 12.67
CA PRO A 106 7.97 -12.54 12.93
C PRO A 106 6.80 -13.18 12.17
N GLU A 107 5.70 -12.46 11.95
CA GLU A 107 4.55 -12.93 11.19
C GLU A 107 3.80 -11.75 10.57
N ILE A 108 3.42 -11.86 9.30
CA ILE A 108 2.82 -10.77 8.52
C ILE A 108 1.48 -11.24 7.95
N PHE A 109 0.43 -10.45 8.19
CA PHE A 109 -0.90 -10.65 7.63
C PHE A 109 -1.23 -9.48 6.70
N LEU A 110 -1.21 -9.69 5.38
CA LEU A 110 -1.56 -8.67 4.40
C LEU A 110 -3.01 -8.82 3.94
N TYR A 111 -3.85 -7.88 4.34
CA TYR A 111 -5.23 -7.74 3.87
C TYR A 111 -5.29 -6.76 2.70
N HIS A 112 -5.65 -7.26 1.52
CA HIS A 112 -5.74 -6.49 0.30
C HIS A 112 -7.22 -6.29 -0.08
N GLY A 113 -7.74 -5.10 0.18
CA GLY A 113 -9.15 -4.75 -0.08
C GLY A 113 -9.35 -4.21 -1.49
N GLY A 114 -10.33 -4.79 -2.20
CA GLY A 114 -10.89 -4.31 -3.47
C GLY A 114 -12.41 -4.25 -3.41
N ARG A 115 -13.06 -3.60 -4.37
CA ARG A 115 -14.51 -3.69 -4.57
C ARG A 115 -14.86 -4.92 -5.39
N ALA A 116 -14.14 -5.13 -6.47
CA ALA A 116 -14.27 -6.25 -7.40
C ALA A 116 -12.89 -6.87 -7.69
N GLN A 117 -12.86 -8.04 -8.32
CA GLN A 117 -11.62 -8.73 -8.70
C GLN A 117 -10.70 -7.86 -9.59
N ALA A 118 -11.30 -7.00 -10.43
CA ALA A 118 -10.55 -6.07 -11.28
C ALA A 118 -9.79 -4.99 -10.49
N ASP A 119 -10.11 -4.76 -9.22
CA ASP A 119 -9.38 -3.84 -8.35
C ASP A 119 -8.14 -4.48 -7.70
N LEU A 120 -8.07 -5.83 -7.69
CA LEU A 120 -6.92 -6.55 -7.14
C LEU A 120 -5.83 -6.72 -8.19
N TYR A 121 -4.62 -6.38 -7.82
CA TYR A 121 -3.43 -6.55 -8.66
C TYR A 121 -2.27 -7.13 -7.84
N ASP A 122 -1.21 -7.57 -8.48
CA ASP A 122 -0.09 -8.30 -7.84
C ASP A 122 -0.52 -9.56 -7.05
N VAL A 123 -1.73 -10.08 -7.30
CA VAL A 123 -2.31 -11.24 -6.57
C VAL A 123 -1.40 -12.46 -6.68
N ASP A 124 -0.91 -12.78 -7.88
CA ASP A 124 -0.04 -13.92 -8.09
C ASP A 124 1.31 -13.77 -7.37
N CYS A 125 1.84 -12.55 -7.32
CA CYS A 125 3.05 -12.24 -6.57
C CYS A 125 2.87 -12.54 -5.07
N PHE A 126 1.78 -12.04 -4.46
CA PHE A 126 1.53 -12.26 -3.04
C PHE A 126 1.13 -13.70 -2.71
N ARG A 127 0.46 -14.41 -3.61
CA ARG A 127 0.19 -15.84 -3.45
C ARG A 127 1.47 -16.68 -3.51
N ALA A 128 2.39 -16.34 -4.40
CA ALA A 128 3.69 -16.99 -4.44
C ALA A 128 4.47 -16.78 -3.15
N LEU A 129 4.47 -15.55 -2.62
CA LEU A 129 5.11 -15.26 -1.34
C LEU A 129 4.43 -15.99 -0.16
N ASP A 130 3.10 -16.08 -0.13
CA ASP A 130 2.35 -16.83 0.89
C ASP A 130 2.71 -18.33 0.87
N ALA A 131 2.85 -18.91 -0.31
CA ALA A 131 3.24 -20.31 -0.49
C ALA A 131 4.72 -20.56 -0.11
N GLU A 132 5.61 -19.59 -0.35
CA GLU A 132 7.06 -19.70 -0.08
C GLU A 132 7.43 -19.41 1.38
N HIS A 133 6.71 -18.48 2.02
CA HIS A 133 7.03 -18.00 3.36
C HIS A 133 5.95 -18.36 4.39
N PRO A 134 6.14 -19.37 5.26
CA PRO A 134 5.11 -19.84 6.22
C PRO A 134 4.62 -18.78 7.21
N ARG A 135 5.35 -17.69 7.37
CA ARG A 135 5.00 -16.56 8.25
C ARG A 135 4.40 -15.34 7.53
N PHE A 136 4.13 -15.47 6.24
CA PHE A 136 3.42 -14.46 5.45
C PHE A 136 2.05 -15.00 5.05
N HIS A 137 1.00 -14.22 5.28
CA HIS A 137 -0.38 -14.60 5.01
C HIS A 137 -1.05 -13.54 4.14
N TYR A 138 -1.35 -13.88 2.89
CA TYR A 138 -2.07 -13.00 1.98
C TYR A 138 -3.58 -13.25 2.06
N ARG A 139 -4.34 -12.18 2.29
CA ARG A 139 -5.79 -12.21 2.53
C ARG A 139 -6.50 -11.17 1.64
N PRO A 140 -6.77 -11.48 0.36
CA PRO A 140 -7.56 -10.59 -0.49
C PRO A 140 -9.02 -10.62 -0.08
N CYS A 141 -9.68 -9.44 -0.11
CA CYS A 141 -11.07 -9.24 0.30
C CYS A 141 -11.81 -8.38 -0.72
N LEU A 142 -13.04 -8.75 -1.12
CA LEU A 142 -13.87 -7.99 -2.04
C LEU A 142 -15.15 -7.50 -1.36
N SER A 143 -15.44 -6.20 -1.45
CA SER A 143 -16.58 -5.61 -0.76
C SER A 143 -17.88 -5.59 -1.58
N GLU A 144 -17.83 -5.66 -2.91
CA GLU A 144 -19.00 -5.51 -3.79
C GLU A 144 -19.20 -6.71 -4.72
N GLU A 145 -18.24 -7.63 -4.79
CA GLU A 145 -18.31 -8.81 -5.66
C GLU A 145 -18.18 -10.09 -4.83
N ALA A 146 -19.09 -11.03 -5.06
CA ALA A 146 -18.99 -12.38 -4.50
C ALA A 146 -17.95 -13.20 -5.30
N TRP A 147 -17.06 -13.87 -4.59
CA TRP A 147 -16.04 -14.71 -5.21
C TRP A 147 -15.64 -15.90 -4.32
N GLN A 148 -14.61 -16.65 -4.70
CA GLN A 148 -14.25 -17.91 -4.03
C GLN A 148 -13.57 -17.71 -2.66
N GLU A 149 -13.05 -16.50 -2.39
CA GLU A 149 -12.36 -16.19 -1.15
C GLU A 149 -13.25 -15.28 -0.28
N ARG A 150 -12.67 -14.25 0.38
CA ARG A 150 -13.39 -13.45 1.36
C ARG A 150 -14.20 -12.34 0.70
N SER A 151 -15.47 -12.26 1.09
CA SER A 151 -16.37 -11.17 0.72
C SER A 151 -16.69 -10.31 1.94
N GLY A 152 -16.78 -8.99 1.74
CA GLY A 152 -17.03 -8.01 2.78
C GLY A 152 -15.98 -6.89 2.80
N MET A 153 -16.18 -5.95 3.70
CA MET A 153 -15.18 -4.90 3.90
C MET A 153 -13.89 -5.50 4.46
N VAL A 154 -12.75 -5.01 4.01
CA VAL A 154 -11.43 -5.50 4.49
C VAL A 154 -11.32 -5.45 6.02
N THR A 155 -11.96 -4.47 6.66
CA THR A 155 -12.02 -4.36 8.12
C THR A 155 -12.78 -5.50 8.78
N ASP A 156 -13.84 -5.99 8.16
CA ASP A 156 -14.64 -7.09 8.69
C ASP A 156 -13.85 -8.40 8.58
N CYS A 157 -13.17 -8.62 7.46
CA CYS A 157 -12.27 -9.76 7.27
C CYS A 157 -11.17 -9.83 8.36
N VAL A 158 -10.58 -8.68 8.71
CA VAL A 158 -9.59 -8.61 9.81
C VAL A 158 -10.24 -8.94 11.17
N LEU A 159 -11.45 -8.43 11.43
CA LEU A 159 -12.14 -8.66 12.70
C LEU A 159 -12.62 -10.11 12.88
N GLU A 160 -12.86 -10.82 11.79
CA GLU A 160 -13.16 -12.26 11.81
C GLU A 160 -11.94 -13.09 12.20
N ASP A 161 -10.74 -12.73 11.70
CA ASP A 161 -9.51 -13.47 11.98
C ASP A 161 -8.95 -13.18 13.37
N PHE A 162 -9.14 -11.96 13.90
CA PHE A 162 -8.52 -11.55 15.14
C PHE A 162 -9.55 -11.15 16.20
N SER A 163 -9.74 -11.98 17.21
CA SER A 163 -10.51 -11.62 18.42
C SER A 163 -9.78 -10.58 19.28
N SER A 164 -8.44 -10.53 19.21
CA SER A 164 -7.57 -9.55 19.87
C SER A 164 -6.32 -9.29 19.03
N CYS A 165 -5.95 -8.03 18.91
CA CYS A 165 -4.68 -7.58 18.28
C CYS A 165 -3.66 -7.08 19.33
N LYS A 166 -3.80 -7.52 20.59
CA LYS A 166 -2.83 -7.19 21.65
C LYS A 166 -1.47 -7.81 21.30
N GLY A 167 -0.40 -7.03 21.38
CA GLY A 167 0.95 -7.50 21.03
C GLY A 167 1.21 -7.58 19.54
N MET A 168 0.42 -6.86 18.73
CA MET A 168 0.63 -6.71 17.30
C MET A 168 0.93 -5.26 16.93
N SER A 169 1.42 -5.04 15.73
CA SER A 169 1.48 -3.74 15.07
C SER A 169 0.56 -3.72 13.84
N ALA A 170 0.20 -2.54 13.32
CA ALA A 170 -0.55 -2.42 12.09
C ALA A 170 -0.06 -1.29 11.20
N TYR A 171 -0.08 -1.55 9.89
CA TYR A 171 0.21 -0.60 8.83
C TYR A 171 -1.04 -0.46 7.96
N LEU A 172 -1.58 0.74 7.86
CA LEU A 172 -2.83 1.03 7.16
C LEU A 172 -2.55 2.02 6.03
N CYS A 173 -2.83 1.65 4.78
CA CYS A 173 -2.63 2.55 3.64
C CYS A 173 -3.74 2.41 2.59
N GLY A 174 -4.26 3.54 2.13
CA GLY A 174 -5.29 3.60 1.11
C GLY A 174 -6.28 4.75 1.30
N PRO A 175 -7.54 4.60 0.84
CA PRO A 175 -8.56 5.64 0.98
C PRO A 175 -8.80 6.04 2.44
N PRO A 176 -8.96 7.35 2.77
CA PRO A 176 -9.10 7.84 4.15
C PRO A 176 -10.20 7.12 4.95
N ALA A 177 -11.36 6.89 4.34
CA ALA A 177 -12.48 6.19 5.00
C ALA A 177 -12.10 4.76 5.43
N MET A 178 -11.35 4.03 4.59
CA MET A 178 -10.86 2.69 4.93
C MET A 178 -9.82 2.73 6.07
N VAL A 179 -8.86 3.65 5.99
CA VAL A 179 -7.80 3.80 7.01
C VAL A 179 -8.40 4.17 8.36
N GLU A 180 -9.38 5.09 8.37
CA GLU A 180 -10.09 5.48 9.59
C GLU A 180 -10.88 4.30 10.19
N ALA A 181 -11.66 3.60 9.35
CA ALA A 181 -12.46 2.44 9.78
C ALA A 181 -11.57 1.32 10.33
N ALA A 182 -10.47 0.99 9.64
CA ALA A 182 -9.49 -0.01 10.08
C ALA A 182 -8.85 0.37 11.41
N GLY A 183 -8.43 1.62 11.57
CA GLY A 183 -7.87 2.09 12.83
C GLY A 183 -8.84 1.99 14.01
N LYS A 184 -10.13 2.32 13.79
CA LYS A 184 -11.19 2.17 14.82
C LYS A 184 -11.44 0.70 15.15
N ALA A 185 -11.49 -0.17 14.13
CA ALA A 185 -11.72 -1.60 14.29
C ALA A 185 -10.59 -2.26 15.10
N LEU A 186 -9.34 -2.03 14.73
CA LEU A 186 -8.17 -2.57 15.41
C LEU A 186 -8.03 -2.06 16.86
N LYS A 187 -8.36 -0.78 17.11
CA LYS A 187 -8.40 -0.23 18.47
C LYS A 187 -9.40 -0.97 19.35
N ARG A 188 -10.58 -1.34 18.83
CA ARG A 188 -11.58 -2.17 19.55
C ARG A 188 -11.04 -3.56 19.87
N ARG A 189 -10.13 -4.09 19.05
CA ARG A 189 -9.41 -5.35 19.25
C ARG A 189 -8.12 -5.20 20.08
N ARG A 190 -7.97 -4.11 20.83
CA ARG A 190 -6.86 -3.82 21.77
C ARG A 190 -5.51 -3.53 21.09
N LEU A 191 -5.47 -3.16 19.80
CA LEU A 191 -4.27 -2.64 19.19
C LEU A 191 -4.00 -1.22 19.69
N PRO A 192 -2.82 -0.92 20.28
CA PRO A 192 -2.54 0.42 20.77
C PRO A 192 -2.34 1.41 19.62
N PRO A 193 -2.84 2.66 19.71
CA PRO A 193 -2.63 3.67 18.67
C PRO A 193 -1.16 3.91 18.31
N ARG A 194 -0.24 3.83 19.27
CA ARG A 194 1.21 3.97 19.05
C ARG A 194 1.83 2.86 18.19
N ARG A 195 1.11 1.76 18.00
CA ARG A 195 1.48 0.62 17.16
C ARG A 195 0.70 0.60 15.86
N THR A 196 -0.03 1.67 15.53
CA THR A 196 -0.83 1.78 14.31
C THR A 196 -0.25 2.90 13.46
N PHE A 197 0.41 2.52 12.38
CA PHE A 197 0.99 3.41 11.38
C PHE A 197 -0.01 3.61 10.25
N LYS A 198 -0.17 4.84 9.78
CA LYS A 198 -1.21 5.18 8.81
C LYS A 198 -0.68 6.11 7.73
N GLU A 199 -1.11 5.86 6.51
CA GLU A 199 -0.94 6.77 5.39
C GLU A 199 -2.23 6.80 4.56
N GLU A 200 -2.76 8.00 4.32
CA GLU A 200 -4.02 8.19 3.62
C GLU A 200 -3.75 8.72 2.22
N PHE A 201 -4.29 8.03 1.21
CA PHE A 201 -4.18 8.47 -0.17
C PHE A 201 -5.42 9.25 -0.56
N THR A 202 -5.23 10.57 -0.73
CA THR A 202 -6.26 11.47 -1.22
C THR A 202 -6.04 11.77 -2.70
N GLU A 203 -7.13 11.83 -3.47
CA GLU A 203 -7.04 12.32 -4.84
C GLU A 203 -6.69 13.82 -4.80
N ALA A 204 -5.70 14.24 -5.61
CA ALA A 204 -5.42 15.64 -5.77
C ALA A 204 -6.65 16.35 -6.34
N ALA A 205 -6.97 17.54 -5.82
CA ALA A 205 -8.06 18.35 -6.34
C ALA A 205 -7.94 18.46 -7.87
N LYS A 206 -9.04 18.19 -8.59
CA LYS A 206 -9.10 18.43 -10.03
C LYS A 206 -8.81 19.91 -10.25
N ILE A 207 -7.80 20.22 -11.06
CA ILE A 207 -7.62 21.60 -11.52
C ILE A 207 -8.87 21.90 -12.33
N ALA A 208 -9.65 22.89 -11.90
CA ALA A 208 -10.78 23.37 -12.66
C ALA A 208 -10.27 23.74 -14.07
N ALA A 209 -10.86 23.16 -15.10
CA ALA A 209 -10.62 23.61 -16.45
C ALA A 209 -11.20 25.02 -16.55
N GLU A 210 -10.33 26.01 -16.71
CA GLU A 210 -10.71 27.34 -17.18
C GLU A 210 -11.05 27.30 -18.67
#